data_4fb4dcdc9405db587b881efd7d50e6c4
#
_entry.id   4fb4dcdc9405db587b881efd7d50e6c4
#
_cell.length_a   1.000
_cell.length_b   1.000
_cell.length_c   1.000
_cell.angle_alpha   90.00
_cell.angle_beta   90.00
_cell.angle_gamma   90.00
#
_symmetry.space_group_name_H-M   'P 1'
#
loop_
_entity.id
_entity.type
_entity.pdbx_description
1 polymer ?
#
loop_
_entity_poly.entity_id
_entity_poly.type
_entity_poly.pdbx_seq_one_letter_code
_entity_poly.pdbx_strand_id
1 'polypeptide(L)'
;METIVSLRVPRGEPDAVDRPPYRPAGRWRVPLQIAAGALGLRMVSAVLALWANLAFPLYQRQQFTVFRTMSPFWDTFARYDSGYYEGIAWGGYAPLAGGRSNIAYFPVYPMLMRSIGRLFGRQHAVYYISGVGISWTCFILAMVALYYLARLDLPRRQAQRAVLLTAVFPFSFFFGLVYSESTFLLFAILAIYGFRTRRWMLGGLCGAVATATRVPGIMLVPSLAWIAWRTAGPSRRDRLYALAGVAIAAAGFAAYCLYIFHLTGNPFEWAATLQRWGYYPGGRPWMAPMRLAERLFTHPYLYVTTDRMAPYDTLYGITGILFIFAVPFVWRRLGAAYGLFMLLNLWLPFSSGVFEGMGRYCS
;
A
#
# COMPACT_ATOMS: atom_id res chain seq x y z
N MET A 1 27.02 -32.75 -7.34
CA MET A 1 26.07 -33.49 -6.49
C MET A 1 26.02 -32.74 -5.17
N GLU A 2 25.29 -31.64 -5.12
CA GLU A 2 25.19 -30.77 -3.94
C GLU A 2 23.81 -30.86 -3.35
N THR A 3 23.80 -31.06 -2.05
CA THR A 3 22.70 -31.42 -1.21
C THR A 3 21.68 -30.28 -1.14
N ILE A 4 20.53 -30.46 -1.78
CA ILE A 4 19.37 -29.58 -1.62
C ILE A 4 18.83 -29.74 -0.19
N VAL A 5 19.13 -28.79 0.68
CA VAL A 5 18.53 -28.70 2.00
C VAL A 5 17.03 -28.42 1.84
N SER A 6 16.22 -29.45 1.95
CA SER A 6 14.77 -29.35 2.01
C SER A 6 14.36 -28.71 3.33
N LEU A 7 13.99 -27.43 3.30
CA LEU A 7 13.27 -26.79 4.40
C LEU A 7 11.86 -27.40 4.48
N ARG A 8 11.72 -28.50 5.21
CA ARG A 8 10.40 -29.01 5.63
C ARG A 8 9.80 -28.00 6.59
N VAL A 9 8.66 -27.45 6.21
CA VAL A 9 7.75 -26.79 7.16
C VAL A 9 7.25 -27.88 8.10
N PRO A 10 7.43 -27.79 9.41
CA PRO A 10 6.90 -28.78 10.34
C PRO A 10 5.37 -28.77 10.26
N ARG A 11 4.78 -29.90 9.90
CA ARG A 11 3.35 -30.17 10.11
C ARG A 11 3.14 -30.19 11.61
N GLY A 12 2.19 -29.40 12.08
CA GLY A 12 1.77 -29.14 13.42
C GLY A 12 2.13 -30.22 14.46
N GLU A 13 3.07 -29.93 15.32
CA GLU A 13 3.15 -30.53 16.64
C GLU A 13 2.22 -29.77 17.60
N PRO A 14 1.41 -30.45 18.41
CA PRO A 14 0.44 -29.80 19.31
C PRO A 14 1.06 -29.18 20.57
N ASP A 15 2.37 -29.20 20.80
CA ASP A 15 2.98 -28.85 22.07
C ASP A 15 3.68 -27.49 22.15
N ALA A 16 3.22 -26.50 21.37
CA ALA A 16 3.77 -25.14 21.44
C ALA A 16 3.12 -24.26 22.53
N VAL A 17 2.29 -24.82 23.43
CA VAL A 17 1.46 -24.04 24.37
C VAL A 17 2.20 -23.64 25.65
N ASP A 18 3.34 -24.23 26.00
CA ASP A 18 4.00 -24.04 27.30
C ASP A 18 5.42 -23.49 27.28
N ARG A 19 5.78 -22.69 26.26
CA ARG A 19 7.02 -21.92 26.39
C ARG A 19 6.73 -20.62 27.13
N PRO A 20 7.30 -20.39 28.33
CA PRO A 20 7.13 -19.11 29.01
C PRO A 20 7.58 -17.97 28.07
N PRO A 21 6.91 -16.81 28.11
CA PRO A 21 7.26 -15.71 27.23
C PRO A 21 8.72 -15.32 27.53
N TYR A 22 9.61 -15.61 26.59
CA TYR A 22 10.99 -15.16 26.63
C TYR A 22 11.01 -13.64 26.77
N ARG A 23 11.35 -13.14 27.97
CA ARG A 23 11.55 -11.71 28.25
C ARG A 23 13.05 -11.40 28.13
N PRO A 24 13.58 -11.04 26.96
CA PRO A 24 14.98 -10.62 26.87
C PRO A 24 15.15 -9.21 27.39
N ALA A 25 16.16 -8.97 28.19
CA ALA A 25 16.70 -7.65 28.42
C ALA A 25 17.00 -7.02 27.04
N GLY A 26 16.39 -5.85 26.73
CA GLY A 26 16.52 -5.20 25.42
C GLY A 26 15.35 -5.36 24.45
N ARG A 27 14.17 -5.72 24.92
CA ARG A 27 12.93 -5.90 24.11
C ARG A 27 12.65 -4.76 23.13
N TRP A 28 13.05 -3.54 23.46
CA TRP A 28 12.79 -2.32 22.67
C TRP A 28 13.94 -1.91 21.73
N ARG A 29 15.15 -2.49 21.90
CA ARG A 29 16.33 -2.10 21.11
C ARG A 29 16.11 -2.27 19.60
N VAL A 30 15.62 -3.44 19.17
CA VAL A 30 15.43 -3.73 17.73
C VAL A 30 14.30 -2.90 17.11
N PRO A 31 13.10 -2.81 17.70
CA PRO A 31 12.06 -1.91 17.21
C PRO A 31 12.52 -0.46 17.12
N LEU A 32 13.26 0.05 18.10
CA LEU A 32 13.79 1.42 18.08
C LEU A 32 14.85 1.61 16.99
N GLN A 33 15.74 0.64 16.78
CA GLN A 33 16.70 0.68 15.67
C GLN A 33 16.01 0.68 14.31
N ILE A 34 14.95 -0.13 14.14
CA ILE A 34 14.14 -0.14 12.92
C ILE A 34 13.45 1.20 12.72
N ALA A 35 12.83 1.75 13.76
CA ALA A 35 12.17 3.06 13.69
C ALA A 35 13.15 4.18 13.34
N ALA A 36 14.32 4.20 13.99
CA ALA A 36 15.37 5.18 13.70
C ALA A 36 15.92 5.02 12.26
N GLY A 37 16.14 3.77 11.81
CA GLY A 37 16.58 3.49 10.45
C GLY A 37 15.53 3.90 9.39
N ALA A 38 14.25 3.63 9.66
CA ALA A 38 13.15 4.05 8.80
C ALA A 38 13.03 5.57 8.70
N LEU A 39 13.15 6.28 9.84
CA LEU A 39 13.18 7.73 9.87
C LEU A 39 14.39 8.27 9.10
N GLY A 40 15.60 7.75 9.36
CA GLY A 40 16.81 8.15 8.66
C GLY A 40 16.70 7.98 7.14
N LEU A 41 16.12 6.87 6.71
CA LEU A 41 15.87 6.63 5.28
C LEU A 41 14.88 7.63 4.68
N ARG A 42 13.83 8.02 5.40
CA ARG A 42 12.90 9.09 4.94
C ARG A 42 13.59 10.43 4.85
N MET A 43 14.45 10.77 5.81
CA MET A 43 15.26 12.00 5.75
C MET A 43 16.20 12.01 4.53
N VAL A 44 16.92 10.92 4.30
CA VAL A 44 17.79 10.78 3.11
C VAL A 44 16.97 10.88 1.82
N SER A 45 15.84 10.19 1.73
CA SER A 45 14.95 10.27 0.58
C SER A 45 14.43 11.69 0.33
N ALA A 46 14.10 12.44 1.40
CA ALA A 46 13.67 13.83 1.32
C ALA A 46 14.78 14.75 0.78
N VAL A 47 16.01 14.57 1.27
CA VAL A 47 17.17 15.33 0.78
C VAL A 47 17.45 15.05 -0.69
N LEU A 48 17.45 13.76 -1.09
CA LEU A 48 17.66 13.37 -2.48
C LEU A 48 16.55 13.91 -3.39
N ALA A 49 15.29 13.86 -2.94
CA ALA A 49 14.17 14.38 -3.71
C ALA A 49 14.20 15.89 -3.84
N LEU A 50 14.62 16.62 -2.77
CA LEU A 50 14.84 18.07 -2.83
C LEU A 50 15.98 18.39 -3.79
N TRP A 51 17.10 17.69 -3.68
CA TRP A 51 18.23 17.87 -4.60
C TRP A 51 17.79 17.66 -6.05
N ALA A 52 17.07 16.58 -6.33
CA ALA A 52 16.55 16.31 -7.66
C ALA A 52 15.59 17.41 -8.14
N ASN A 53 14.71 17.90 -7.26
CA ASN A 53 13.77 18.99 -7.57
C ASN A 53 14.48 20.32 -7.91
N LEU A 54 15.65 20.56 -7.36
CA LEU A 54 16.46 21.77 -7.61
C LEU A 54 17.40 21.59 -8.81
N ALA A 55 17.96 20.38 -8.99
CA ALA A 55 19.00 20.13 -10.01
C ALA A 55 18.45 19.80 -11.39
N PHE A 56 17.25 19.21 -11.48
CA PHE A 56 16.67 18.78 -12.75
C PHE A 56 15.45 19.62 -13.12
N PRO A 57 15.23 19.87 -14.45
CA PRO A 57 14.00 20.50 -14.89
C PRO A 57 12.80 19.62 -14.53
N LEU A 58 11.77 20.25 -14.00
CA LEU A 58 10.55 19.54 -13.62
C LEU A 58 9.80 19.09 -14.87
N TYR A 59 9.67 17.78 -15.05
CA TYR A 59 8.84 17.20 -16.09
C TYR A 59 7.38 17.64 -15.91
N GLN A 60 6.80 18.22 -16.96
CA GLN A 60 5.40 18.72 -16.98
C GLN A 60 5.04 19.63 -15.78
N ARG A 61 5.93 20.56 -15.43
CA ARG A 61 5.83 21.45 -14.27
C ARG A 61 4.44 22.06 -14.06
N GLN A 62 3.75 22.42 -15.14
CA GLN A 62 2.45 23.10 -15.05
C GLN A 62 1.31 22.19 -14.59
N GLN A 63 1.41 20.87 -14.81
CA GLN A 63 0.35 19.92 -14.51
C GLN A 63 0.49 19.30 -13.12
N PHE A 64 1.71 19.18 -12.59
CA PHE A 64 1.99 18.32 -11.44
C PHE A 64 2.58 19.04 -10.23
N THR A 65 2.87 20.32 -10.30
CA THR A 65 3.25 21.12 -9.14
C THR A 65 2.00 21.65 -8.45
N VAL A 66 1.70 21.11 -7.28
CA VAL A 66 0.54 21.51 -6.48
C VAL A 66 0.80 22.84 -5.76
N PHE A 67 2.05 23.17 -5.50
CA PHE A 67 2.46 24.37 -4.77
C PHE A 67 3.36 25.29 -5.59
N ARG A 68 2.77 26.19 -6.34
CA ARG A 68 3.54 27.27 -6.99
C ARG A 68 4.10 28.29 -6.00
N THR A 69 3.53 28.37 -4.79
CA THR A 69 3.81 29.40 -3.80
C THR A 69 4.52 28.87 -2.54
N MET A 70 4.63 27.55 -2.36
CA MET A 70 5.37 26.96 -1.24
C MET A 70 6.85 26.81 -1.54
N SER A 71 7.63 26.64 -0.45
CA SER A 71 9.05 26.37 -0.56
C SER A 71 9.31 25.13 -1.42
N PRO A 72 10.39 25.08 -2.22
CA PRO A 72 10.78 23.90 -3.01
C PRO A 72 10.85 22.61 -2.19
N PHE A 73 11.13 22.72 -0.90
CA PHE A 73 11.17 21.59 0.02
C PHE A 73 9.80 20.91 0.14
N TRP A 74 8.76 21.67 0.47
CA TRP A 74 7.41 21.10 0.63
C TRP A 74 6.80 20.64 -0.69
N ASP A 75 7.09 21.35 -1.78
CA ASP A 75 6.68 20.97 -3.13
C ASP A 75 7.21 19.58 -3.52
N THR A 76 8.34 19.16 -2.95
CA THR A 76 8.91 17.82 -3.18
C THR A 76 7.98 16.68 -2.74
N PHE A 77 7.17 16.89 -1.71
CA PHE A 77 6.28 15.87 -1.15
C PHE A 77 4.86 15.88 -1.73
N ALA A 78 4.49 16.98 -2.41
CA ALA A 78 3.13 17.21 -2.90
C ALA A 78 3.08 17.17 -4.42
N ARG A 79 2.90 16.00 -5.01
CA ARG A 79 2.87 15.75 -6.44
C ARG A 79 1.62 14.93 -6.82
N TYR A 80 1.17 15.06 -8.06
CA TYR A 80 0.09 14.25 -8.65
C TYR A 80 -1.15 14.13 -7.75
N ASP A 81 -1.39 12.97 -7.18
CA ASP A 81 -2.57 12.63 -6.36
C ASP A 81 -2.69 13.45 -5.08
N SER A 82 -1.60 14.07 -4.63
CA SER A 82 -1.57 14.85 -3.38
C SER A 82 -2.61 15.96 -3.34
N GLY A 83 -2.91 16.58 -4.48
CA GLY A 83 -3.92 17.62 -4.60
C GLY A 83 -5.35 17.12 -4.37
N TYR A 84 -5.64 15.88 -4.77
CA TYR A 84 -6.96 15.29 -4.53
C TYR A 84 -7.15 14.94 -3.05
N TYR A 85 -6.12 14.41 -2.39
CA TYR A 85 -6.18 14.14 -0.95
C TYR A 85 -6.37 15.43 -0.16
N GLU A 86 -5.65 16.48 -0.52
CA GLU A 86 -5.79 17.78 0.13
C GLU A 86 -7.17 18.38 -0.14
N GLY A 87 -7.65 18.35 -1.36
CA GLY A 87 -8.98 18.84 -1.73
C GLY A 87 -10.09 18.16 -0.93
N ILE A 88 -10.01 16.84 -0.70
CA ILE A 88 -10.95 16.13 0.16
C ILE A 88 -10.77 16.55 1.63
N ALA A 89 -9.54 16.72 2.11
CA ALA A 89 -9.28 17.18 3.46
C ALA A 89 -9.83 18.59 3.71
N TRP A 90 -9.73 19.48 2.73
CA TRP A 90 -10.23 20.84 2.77
C TRP A 90 -11.75 20.92 2.63
N GLY A 91 -12.28 20.53 1.48
CA GLY A 91 -13.67 20.74 1.07
C GLY A 91 -14.57 19.51 1.15
N GLY A 92 -14.00 18.32 1.27
CA GLY A 92 -14.75 17.05 1.19
C GLY A 92 -14.85 16.51 -0.23
N TYR A 93 -15.75 15.57 -0.43
CA TYR A 93 -15.99 14.97 -1.73
C TYR A 93 -16.85 15.89 -2.61
N ALA A 94 -16.42 16.08 -3.85
CA ALA A 94 -17.12 16.85 -4.86
C ALA A 94 -17.43 15.95 -6.06
N PRO A 95 -18.69 15.47 -6.20
CA PRO A 95 -19.08 14.74 -7.40
C PRO A 95 -19.12 15.69 -8.59
N LEU A 96 -18.34 15.38 -9.63
CA LEU A 96 -18.36 16.08 -10.90
C LEU A 96 -19.03 15.18 -11.93
N ALA A 97 -20.23 15.53 -12.37
CA ALA A 97 -20.93 14.80 -13.42
C ALA A 97 -20.07 14.75 -14.70
N GLY A 98 -19.70 13.54 -15.12
CA GLY A 98 -18.90 13.31 -16.33
C GLY A 98 -17.43 13.70 -16.26
N GLY A 99 -16.95 14.26 -15.12
CA GLY A 99 -15.59 14.77 -14.95
C GLY A 99 -14.66 13.88 -14.09
N ARG A 100 -13.42 14.34 -13.93
CA ARG A 100 -12.43 13.75 -13.03
C ARG A 100 -12.75 14.17 -11.59
N SER A 101 -13.60 13.40 -10.92
CA SER A 101 -13.98 13.62 -9.53
C SER A 101 -12.91 13.14 -8.55
N ASN A 102 -12.89 13.68 -7.32
CA ASN A 102 -12.06 13.19 -6.24
C ASN A 102 -12.60 11.91 -5.55
N ILE A 103 -13.74 11.39 -6.01
CA ILE A 103 -14.39 10.16 -5.50
C ILE A 103 -13.53 8.90 -5.70
N ALA A 104 -12.56 8.90 -6.62
CA ALA A 104 -11.62 7.79 -6.77
C ALA A 104 -10.70 7.60 -5.56
N TYR A 105 -10.58 8.59 -4.68
CA TYR A 105 -9.70 8.59 -3.51
C TYR A 105 -10.45 8.24 -2.23
N PHE A 106 -9.98 7.24 -1.52
CA PHE A 106 -10.64 6.68 -0.34
C PHE A 106 -10.44 7.53 0.92
N PRO A 107 -11.39 7.46 1.91
CA PRO A 107 -11.56 8.52 2.90
C PRO A 107 -10.52 8.54 4.02
N VAL A 108 -9.92 7.42 4.43
CA VAL A 108 -9.13 7.37 5.67
C VAL A 108 -7.98 8.38 5.65
N TYR A 109 -7.16 8.39 4.61
CA TYR A 109 -6.01 9.27 4.56
C TYR A 109 -6.38 10.76 4.55
N PRO A 110 -7.26 11.25 3.66
CA PRO A 110 -7.65 12.66 3.68
C PRO A 110 -8.42 13.04 4.95
N MET A 111 -9.17 12.13 5.59
CA MET A 111 -9.81 12.42 6.87
C MET A 111 -8.81 12.56 8.01
N LEU A 112 -7.72 11.76 8.03
CA LEU A 112 -6.60 11.96 8.95
C LEU A 112 -5.91 13.32 8.71
N MET A 113 -5.64 13.68 7.44
CA MET A 113 -5.11 15.00 7.09
C MET A 113 -6.03 16.12 7.60
N ARG A 114 -7.33 15.98 7.39
CA ARG A 114 -8.35 16.95 7.87
C ARG A 114 -8.34 17.07 9.38
N SER A 115 -8.31 15.95 10.09
CA SER A 115 -8.37 15.94 11.56
C SER A 115 -7.14 16.58 12.17
N ILE A 116 -5.93 16.20 11.72
CA ILE A 116 -4.68 16.76 12.21
C ILE A 116 -4.52 18.21 11.76
N GLY A 117 -4.77 18.48 10.48
CA GLY A 117 -4.63 19.83 9.92
C GLY A 117 -5.52 20.87 10.62
N ARG A 118 -6.74 20.48 11.02
CA ARG A 118 -7.65 21.39 11.76
C ARG A 118 -7.14 21.78 13.15
N LEU A 119 -6.28 20.95 13.77
CA LEU A 119 -5.67 21.27 15.06
C LEU A 119 -4.59 22.37 14.95
N PHE A 120 -3.94 22.47 13.78
CA PHE A 120 -2.84 23.40 13.56
C PHE A 120 -3.21 24.61 12.67
N GLY A 121 -4.44 24.67 12.19
CA GLY A 121 -4.95 25.75 11.36
C GLY A 121 -5.61 25.27 10.08
N ARG A 122 -6.49 26.13 9.50
CA ARG A 122 -7.25 25.83 8.28
C ARG A 122 -6.58 26.44 7.05
N GLN A 123 -5.29 26.12 6.82
CA GLN A 123 -4.58 26.56 5.63
C GLN A 123 -4.24 25.35 4.76
N HIS A 124 -4.28 25.48 3.44
CA HIS A 124 -3.92 24.41 2.50
C HIS A 124 -2.55 23.79 2.82
N ALA A 125 -1.55 24.63 3.12
CA ALA A 125 -0.22 24.20 3.52
C ALA A 125 -0.21 23.25 4.72
N VAL A 126 -1.05 23.53 5.72
CA VAL A 126 -1.12 22.73 6.95
C VAL A 126 -1.65 21.32 6.67
N TYR A 127 -2.61 21.18 5.75
CA TYR A 127 -3.09 19.85 5.36
C TYR A 127 -2.01 19.02 4.66
N TYR A 128 -1.21 19.62 3.77
CA TYR A 128 -0.10 18.92 3.13
C TYR A 128 0.99 18.52 4.13
N ILE A 129 1.39 19.42 5.03
CA ILE A 129 2.36 19.11 6.09
C ILE A 129 1.85 18.00 7.00
N SER A 130 0.56 18.04 7.35
CA SER A 130 -0.10 16.96 8.10
C SER A 130 -0.04 15.64 7.32
N GLY A 131 -0.27 15.67 6.00
CA GLY A 131 -0.15 14.51 5.13
C GLY A 131 1.25 13.89 5.16
N VAL A 132 2.30 14.69 5.06
CA VAL A 132 3.71 14.21 5.20
C VAL A 132 3.91 13.56 6.56
N GLY A 133 3.48 14.23 7.64
CA GLY A 133 3.61 13.72 9.01
C GLY A 133 2.90 12.37 9.20
N ILE A 134 1.68 12.22 8.66
CA ILE A 134 0.92 10.96 8.66
C ILE A 134 1.69 9.89 7.88
N SER A 135 2.13 10.18 6.66
CA SER A 135 2.85 9.22 5.80
C SER A 135 4.12 8.72 6.45
N TRP A 136 4.95 9.61 7.02
CA TRP A 136 6.19 9.22 7.70
C TRP A 136 5.93 8.41 8.97
N THR A 137 4.98 8.86 9.79
CA THR A 137 4.60 8.14 11.02
C THR A 137 4.08 6.75 10.70
N CYS A 138 3.15 6.63 9.76
CA CYS A 138 2.62 5.34 9.32
C CYS A 138 3.71 4.44 8.73
N PHE A 139 4.65 5.00 7.94
CA PHE A 139 5.76 4.21 7.40
C PHE A 139 6.67 3.66 8.49
N ILE A 140 7.08 4.48 9.46
CA ILE A 140 7.93 4.05 10.57
C ILE A 140 7.24 2.94 11.37
N LEU A 141 5.96 3.13 11.70
CA LEU A 141 5.16 2.13 12.41
C LEU A 141 4.96 0.86 11.58
N ALA A 142 4.78 0.99 10.25
CA ALA A 142 4.67 -0.14 9.34
C ALA A 142 5.94 -0.99 9.32
N MET A 143 7.13 -0.37 9.32
CA MET A 143 8.40 -1.09 9.37
C MET A 143 8.57 -1.86 10.68
N VAL A 144 8.17 -1.29 11.80
CA VAL A 144 8.16 -1.98 13.11
C VAL A 144 7.13 -3.12 13.11
N ALA A 145 5.91 -2.87 12.60
CA ALA A 145 4.88 -3.89 12.50
C ALA A 145 5.29 -5.04 11.57
N LEU A 146 5.93 -4.73 10.43
CA LEU A 146 6.47 -5.71 9.49
C LEU A 146 7.53 -6.60 10.14
N TYR A 147 8.41 -6.02 10.96
CA TYR A 147 9.36 -6.81 11.72
C TYR A 147 8.66 -7.84 12.61
N TYR A 148 7.63 -7.44 13.36
CA TYR A 148 6.89 -8.37 14.20
C TYR A 148 6.11 -9.42 13.40
N LEU A 149 5.52 -9.04 12.27
CA LEU A 149 4.87 -9.98 11.36
C LEU A 149 5.87 -11.00 10.82
N ALA A 150 7.00 -10.54 10.31
CA ALA A 150 8.05 -11.39 9.76
C ALA A 150 8.65 -12.33 10.83
N ARG A 151 8.71 -11.88 12.10
CA ARG A 151 9.18 -12.70 13.25
C ARG A 151 8.28 -13.90 13.58
N LEU A 152 7.06 -13.93 13.07
CA LEU A 152 6.22 -15.13 13.24
C LEU A 152 6.77 -16.35 12.48
N ASP A 153 7.47 -16.11 11.36
CA ASP A 153 7.95 -17.17 10.47
C ASP A 153 9.48 -17.19 10.31
N LEU A 154 10.15 -16.06 10.53
CA LEU A 154 11.55 -15.87 10.19
C LEU A 154 12.44 -15.63 11.42
N PRO A 155 13.70 -16.11 11.38
CA PRO A 155 14.71 -15.72 12.37
C PRO A 155 14.93 -14.19 12.36
N ARG A 156 15.43 -13.66 13.50
CA ARG A 156 15.63 -12.21 13.69
C ARG A 156 16.36 -11.51 12.53
N ARG A 157 17.48 -12.08 12.07
CA ARG A 157 18.28 -11.47 10.99
C ARG A 157 17.52 -11.43 9.67
N GLN A 158 16.76 -12.47 9.35
CA GLN A 158 15.97 -12.51 8.12
C GLN A 158 14.77 -11.54 8.18
N ALA A 159 14.11 -11.43 9.33
CA ALA A 159 13.06 -10.45 9.54
C ALA A 159 13.59 -9.00 9.40
N GLN A 160 14.78 -8.70 9.92
CA GLN A 160 15.43 -7.39 9.72
C GLN A 160 15.78 -7.13 8.26
N ARG A 161 16.25 -8.15 7.52
CA ARG A 161 16.50 -8.02 6.07
C ARG A 161 15.22 -7.78 5.29
N ALA A 162 14.13 -8.45 5.62
CA ALA A 162 12.81 -8.20 4.98
C ALA A 162 12.39 -6.75 5.16
N VAL A 163 12.48 -6.21 6.38
CA VAL A 163 12.19 -4.79 6.65
C VAL A 163 13.09 -3.86 5.84
N LEU A 164 14.41 -4.13 5.81
CA LEU A 164 15.35 -3.31 5.06
C LEU A 164 15.02 -3.32 3.57
N LEU A 165 14.78 -4.50 2.97
CA LEU A 165 14.45 -4.62 1.54
C LEU A 165 13.16 -3.87 1.18
N THR A 166 12.13 -3.94 2.04
CA THR A 166 10.90 -3.16 1.85
C THR A 166 11.18 -1.66 1.96
N ALA A 167 12.00 -1.25 2.92
CA ALA A 167 12.29 0.17 3.15
C ALA A 167 13.13 0.80 2.03
N VAL A 168 14.06 0.05 1.41
CA VAL A 168 14.92 0.52 0.31
C VAL A 168 14.40 0.15 -1.08
N PHE A 169 13.23 -0.45 -1.17
CA PHE A 169 12.61 -0.77 -2.46
C PHE A 169 12.51 0.48 -3.35
N PRO A 170 12.80 0.41 -4.65
CA PRO A 170 12.87 1.60 -5.51
C PRO A 170 11.65 2.51 -5.44
N PHE A 171 10.45 1.94 -5.30
CA PHE A 171 9.21 2.71 -5.17
C PHE A 171 8.86 3.09 -3.74
N SER A 172 9.70 2.81 -2.75
CA SER A 172 9.46 3.19 -1.35
C SER A 172 9.39 4.71 -1.13
N PHE A 173 9.79 5.51 -2.11
CA PHE A 173 9.65 6.97 -2.02
C PHE A 173 8.18 7.40 -1.93
N PHE A 174 7.24 6.63 -2.50
CA PHE A 174 5.81 6.90 -2.36
C PHE A 174 5.34 6.90 -0.90
N PHE A 175 6.00 6.11 -0.04
CA PHE A 175 5.71 6.12 1.40
C PHE A 175 6.12 7.42 2.11
N GLY A 176 6.86 8.30 1.45
CA GLY A 176 7.27 9.60 2.00
C GLY A 176 6.42 10.77 1.52
N LEU A 177 5.62 10.59 0.48
CA LEU A 177 4.81 11.65 -0.14
C LEU A 177 3.47 11.84 0.58
N VAL A 178 2.73 12.86 0.18
CA VAL A 178 1.33 13.08 0.63
C VAL A 178 0.42 12.10 -0.10
N TYR A 179 0.50 10.84 0.32
CA TYR A 179 -0.11 9.67 -0.31
C TYR A 179 -0.61 8.68 0.74
N SER A 180 -1.59 7.87 0.38
CA SER A 180 -2.24 6.91 1.30
C SER A 180 -1.48 5.60 1.49
N GLU A 181 -0.37 5.37 0.76
CA GLU A 181 0.39 4.12 0.70
C GLU A 181 0.90 3.67 2.06
N SER A 182 1.53 4.57 2.82
CA SER A 182 2.06 4.25 4.16
C SER A 182 0.96 3.88 5.16
N THR A 183 -0.17 4.59 5.09
CA THR A 183 -1.33 4.31 5.95
C THR A 183 -1.90 2.93 5.61
N PHE A 184 -2.08 2.66 4.32
CA PHE A 184 -2.54 1.34 3.86
C PHE A 184 -1.58 0.22 4.30
N LEU A 185 -0.27 0.39 4.06
CA LEU A 185 0.74 -0.60 4.43
C LEU A 185 0.70 -0.94 5.92
N LEU A 186 0.66 0.09 6.78
CA LEU A 186 0.59 -0.11 8.22
C LEU A 186 -0.62 -0.95 8.62
N PHE A 187 -1.80 -0.55 8.19
CA PHE A 187 -3.04 -1.22 8.60
C PHE A 187 -3.23 -2.57 7.94
N ALA A 188 -2.72 -2.80 6.73
CA ALA A 188 -2.68 -4.12 6.09
C ALA A 188 -1.78 -5.09 6.86
N ILE A 189 -0.58 -4.66 7.25
CA ILE A 189 0.35 -5.47 8.07
C ILE A 189 -0.27 -5.79 9.43
N LEU A 190 -0.85 -4.80 10.11
CA LEU A 190 -1.51 -4.99 11.41
C LEU A 190 -2.73 -5.92 11.30
N ALA A 191 -3.51 -5.83 10.22
CA ALA A 191 -4.62 -6.75 9.96
C ALA A 191 -4.10 -8.19 9.82
N ILE A 192 -3.13 -8.44 8.96
CA ILE A 192 -2.53 -9.77 8.78
C ILE A 192 -1.96 -10.29 10.11
N TYR A 193 -1.21 -9.45 10.84
CA TYR A 193 -0.65 -9.81 12.13
C TYR A 193 -1.74 -10.19 13.15
N GLY A 194 -2.82 -9.40 13.22
CA GLY A 194 -3.96 -9.68 14.09
C GLY A 194 -4.61 -11.02 13.78
N PHE A 195 -4.87 -11.32 12.51
CA PHE A 195 -5.43 -12.62 12.08
C PHE A 195 -4.46 -13.79 12.32
N ARG A 196 -3.16 -13.60 12.09
CA ARG A 196 -2.11 -14.60 12.35
C ARG A 196 -1.97 -14.92 13.85
N THR A 197 -2.22 -13.94 14.71
CA THR A 197 -2.11 -14.09 16.19
C THR A 197 -3.46 -14.34 16.86
N ARG A 198 -4.50 -14.70 16.09
CA ARG A 198 -5.87 -14.96 16.56
C ARG A 198 -6.56 -13.79 17.27
N ARG A 199 -6.06 -12.57 17.06
CA ARG A 199 -6.69 -11.32 17.52
C ARG A 199 -7.63 -10.79 16.44
N TRP A 200 -8.60 -11.62 16.01
CA TRP A 200 -9.40 -11.40 14.81
C TRP A 200 -10.16 -10.07 14.81
N MET A 201 -10.69 -9.66 15.97
CA MET A 201 -11.43 -8.39 16.08
C MET A 201 -10.52 -7.18 15.84
N LEU A 202 -9.31 -7.15 16.45
CA LEU A 202 -8.33 -6.10 16.21
C LEU A 202 -7.79 -6.15 14.78
N GLY A 203 -7.53 -7.35 14.26
CA GLY A 203 -7.15 -7.55 12.86
C GLY A 203 -8.24 -7.06 11.91
N GLY A 204 -9.53 -7.31 12.24
CA GLY A 204 -10.69 -6.84 11.50
C GLY A 204 -10.79 -5.31 11.48
N LEU A 205 -10.62 -4.66 12.63
CA LEU A 205 -10.61 -3.18 12.71
C LEU A 205 -9.47 -2.57 11.88
N CYS A 206 -8.25 -3.13 11.99
CA CYS A 206 -7.15 -2.69 11.13
C CYS A 206 -7.45 -2.95 9.63
N GLY A 207 -8.07 -4.09 9.33
CA GLY A 207 -8.54 -4.41 7.98
C GLY A 207 -9.57 -3.41 7.46
N ALA A 208 -10.52 -2.99 8.30
CA ALA A 208 -11.52 -1.97 7.94
C ALA A 208 -10.86 -0.63 7.59
N VAL A 209 -9.86 -0.22 8.37
CA VAL A 209 -9.06 0.98 8.04
C VAL A 209 -8.32 0.80 6.71
N ALA A 210 -7.67 -0.35 6.48
CA ALA A 210 -6.97 -0.63 5.23
C ALA A 210 -7.92 -0.62 4.01
N THR A 211 -9.10 -1.26 4.12
CA THR A 211 -10.09 -1.30 3.03
C THR A 211 -10.73 0.05 2.74
N ALA A 212 -10.83 0.93 3.75
CA ALA A 212 -11.29 2.30 3.59
C ALA A 212 -10.18 3.30 3.22
N THR A 213 -8.94 2.82 3.02
CA THR A 213 -7.80 3.68 2.65
C THR A 213 -7.54 3.69 1.15
N ARG A 214 -7.71 2.55 0.47
CA ARG A 214 -7.41 2.37 -0.96
C ARG A 214 -8.18 1.20 -1.55
N VAL A 215 -8.38 1.24 -2.88
CA VAL A 215 -8.96 0.11 -3.64
C VAL A 215 -8.25 -1.23 -3.37
N PRO A 216 -6.90 -1.32 -3.34
CA PRO A 216 -6.20 -2.56 -2.98
C PRO A 216 -6.60 -3.15 -1.62
N GLY A 217 -7.18 -2.35 -0.73
CA GLY A 217 -7.64 -2.82 0.58
C GLY A 217 -8.68 -3.93 0.49
N ILE A 218 -9.60 -3.87 -0.47
CA ILE A 218 -10.61 -4.94 -0.62
C ILE A 218 -9.97 -6.26 -1.05
N MET A 219 -8.84 -6.22 -1.78
CA MET A 219 -8.09 -7.39 -2.19
C MET A 219 -7.41 -8.12 -1.03
N LEU A 220 -7.28 -7.44 0.13
CA LEU A 220 -6.78 -8.04 1.36
C LEU A 220 -7.82 -8.98 2.01
N VAL A 221 -9.11 -8.71 1.85
CA VAL A 221 -10.19 -9.43 2.54
C VAL A 221 -10.18 -10.94 2.27
N PRO A 222 -10.05 -11.44 1.02
CA PRO A 222 -9.95 -12.88 0.74
C PRO A 222 -8.75 -13.53 1.45
N SER A 223 -7.63 -12.81 1.57
CA SER A 223 -6.43 -13.31 2.27
C SER A 223 -6.64 -13.37 3.77
N LEU A 224 -7.30 -12.36 4.36
CA LEU A 224 -7.69 -12.40 5.77
C LEU A 224 -8.68 -13.53 6.05
N ALA A 225 -9.64 -13.77 5.14
CA ALA A 225 -10.58 -14.89 5.25
C ALA A 225 -9.86 -16.24 5.22
N TRP A 226 -8.87 -16.38 4.33
CA TRP A 226 -8.03 -17.58 4.29
C TRP A 226 -7.25 -17.80 5.59
N ILE A 227 -6.61 -16.74 6.12
CA ILE A 227 -5.90 -16.81 7.42
C ILE A 227 -6.89 -17.16 8.52
N ALA A 228 -8.05 -16.50 8.57
CA ALA A 228 -9.10 -16.77 9.55
C ALA A 228 -9.50 -18.24 9.56
N TRP A 229 -9.78 -18.80 8.38
CA TRP A 229 -10.13 -20.21 8.23
C TRP A 229 -9.02 -21.15 8.71
N ARG A 230 -7.76 -20.84 8.38
CA ARG A 230 -6.60 -21.67 8.78
C ARG A 230 -6.22 -21.56 10.25
N THR A 231 -6.51 -20.42 10.88
CA THR A 231 -6.16 -20.15 12.27
C THR A 231 -7.31 -20.34 13.26
N ALA A 232 -8.56 -20.34 12.79
CA ALA A 232 -9.71 -20.63 13.62
C ALA A 232 -9.63 -22.08 14.14
N GLY A 233 -9.80 -22.22 15.45
CA GLY A 233 -9.85 -23.52 16.11
C GLY A 233 -11.14 -24.29 15.78
N PRO A 234 -11.28 -25.52 16.31
CA PRO A 234 -12.50 -26.32 16.13
C PRO A 234 -13.72 -25.71 16.82
N SER A 235 -13.50 -24.83 17.80
CA SER A 235 -14.55 -24.14 18.56
C SER A 235 -15.46 -23.29 17.65
N ARG A 236 -16.78 -23.45 17.80
CA ARG A 236 -17.77 -22.60 17.10
C ARG A 236 -17.55 -21.12 17.43
N ARG A 237 -17.16 -20.81 18.66
CA ARG A 237 -16.87 -19.46 19.11
C ARG A 237 -15.71 -18.82 18.34
N ASP A 238 -14.59 -19.56 18.20
CA ASP A 238 -13.42 -19.07 17.45
C ASP A 238 -13.75 -18.79 15.99
N ARG A 239 -14.52 -19.69 15.37
CA ARG A 239 -14.97 -19.51 13.97
C ARG A 239 -15.86 -18.27 13.82
N LEU A 240 -16.77 -18.04 14.75
CA LEU A 240 -17.63 -16.85 14.75
C LEU A 240 -16.82 -15.57 14.90
N TYR A 241 -15.86 -15.52 15.83
CA TYR A 241 -14.97 -14.36 15.97
C TYR A 241 -14.09 -14.13 14.74
N ALA A 242 -13.57 -15.19 14.14
CA ALA A 242 -12.78 -15.10 12.93
C ALA A 242 -13.61 -14.55 11.74
N LEU A 243 -14.84 -15.05 11.56
CA LEU A 243 -15.78 -14.55 10.54
C LEU A 243 -16.20 -13.10 10.81
N ALA A 244 -16.50 -12.76 12.07
CA ALA A 244 -16.81 -11.38 12.45
C ALA A 244 -15.64 -10.43 12.15
N GLY A 245 -14.40 -10.85 12.43
CA GLY A 245 -13.22 -10.08 12.06
C GLY A 245 -13.11 -9.83 10.55
N VAL A 246 -13.38 -10.85 9.72
CA VAL A 246 -13.39 -10.70 8.25
C VAL A 246 -14.51 -9.76 7.80
N ALA A 247 -15.70 -9.89 8.37
CA ALA A 247 -16.83 -9.00 8.07
C ALA A 247 -16.53 -7.54 8.44
N ILE A 248 -15.90 -7.31 9.61
CA ILE A 248 -15.45 -5.98 10.03
C ILE A 248 -14.40 -5.44 9.02
N ALA A 249 -13.44 -6.27 8.60
CA ALA A 249 -12.46 -5.83 7.61
C ALA A 249 -13.11 -5.39 6.29
N ALA A 250 -14.11 -6.11 5.82
CA ALA A 250 -14.86 -5.74 4.61
C ALA A 250 -15.76 -4.51 4.81
N ALA A 251 -16.23 -4.26 6.04
CA ALA A 251 -17.14 -3.16 6.36
C ALA A 251 -16.52 -1.78 6.09
N GLY A 252 -15.18 -1.62 6.15
CA GLY A 252 -14.53 -0.35 5.81
C GLY A 252 -14.77 0.07 4.37
N PHE A 253 -14.61 -0.87 3.42
CA PHE A 253 -14.93 -0.64 2.02
C PHE A 253 -16.43 -0.42 1.80
N ALA A 254 -17.27 -1.25 2.42
CA ALA A 254 -18.71 -1.15 2.31
C ALA A 254 -19.24 0.21 2.83
N ALA A 255 -18.68 0.70 3.94
CA ALA A 255 -19.04 2.01 4.48
C ALA A 255 -18.70 3.14 3.51
N TYR A 256 -17.55 3.06 2.82
CA TYR A 256 -17.22 4.02 1.78
C TYR A 256 -18.18 3.94 0.58
N CYS A 257 -18.48 2.75 0.09
CA CYS A 257 -19.45 2.56 -0.99
C CYS A 257 -20.84 3.08 -0.61
N LEU A 258 -21.27 2.86 0.62
CA LEU A 258 -22.55 3.37 1.12
C LEU A 258 -22.55 4.91 1.19
N TYR A 259 -21.47 5.51 1.68
CA TYR A 259 -21.34 6.96 1.69
C TYR A 259 -21.39 7.55 0.27
N ILE A 260 -20.68 6.95 -0.68
CA ILE A 260 -20.69 7.38 -2.09
C ILE A 260 -22.08 7.17 -2.73
N PHE A 261 -22.78 6.09 -2.37
CA PHE A 261 -24.17 5.88 -2.79
C PHE A 261 -25.09 7.04 -2.33
N HIS A 262 -24.97 7.47 -1.09
CA HIS A 262 -25.74 8.62 -0.60
C HIS A 262 -25.39 9.92 -1.30
N LEU A 263 -24.13 10.07 -1.77
CA LEU A 263 -23.67 11.28 -2.43
C LEU A 263 -24.04 11.33 -3.91
N THR A 264 -24.05 10.18 -4.60
CA THR A 264 -24.12 10.10 -6.08
C THR A 264 -25.23 9.20 -6.61
N GLY A 265 -25.89 8.43 -5.77
CA GLY A 265 -26.85 7.40 -6.17
C GLY A 265 -26.20 6.11 -6.71
N ASN A 266 -24.85 6.03 -6.80
CA ASN A 266 -24.13 4.88 -7.31
C ASN A 266 -23.02 4.45 -6.32
N PRO A 267 -23.10 3.27 -5.69
CA PRO A 267 -22.10 2.82 -4.72
C PRO A 267 -20.72 2.55 -5.33
N PHE A 268 -20.65 2.38 -6.66
CA PHE A 268 -19.43 2.11 -7.41
C PHE A 268 -18.95 3.31 -8.25
N GLU A 269 -19.40 4.52 -7.92
CA GLU A 269 -18.99 5.75 -8.62
C GLU A 269 -17.48 5.99 -8.58
N TRP A 270 -16.79 5.49 -7.56
CA TRP A 270 -15.33 5.49 -7.50
C TRP A 270 -14.70 4.72 -8.67
N ALA A 271 -15.27 3.58 -9.07
CA ALA A 271 -14.81 2.79 -10.21
C ALA A 271 -15.14 3.47 -11.54
N ALA A 272 -16.36 4.01 -11.68
CA ALA A 272 -16.75 4.80 -12.83
C ALA A 272 -15.85 6.04 -13.03
N THR A 273 -15.45 6.66 -11.92
CA THR A 273 -14.49 7.79 -11.94
C THR A 273 -13.13 7.34 -12.46
N LEU A 274 -12.60 6.19 -12.01
CA LEU A 274 -11.34 5.64 -12.51
C LEU A 274 -11.41 5.34 -14.01
N GLN A 275 -12.55 4.85 -14.53
CA GLN A 275 -12.74 4.66 -15.97
C GLN A 275 -12.66 5.99 -16.73
N ARG A 276 -13.29 7.04 -16.22
CA ARG A 276 -13.19 8.39 -16.81
C ARG A 276 -11.77 8.96 -16.80
N TRP A 277 -10.90 8.48 -15.92
CA TRP A 277 -9.48 8.84 -15.90
C TRP A 277 -8.63 8.01 -16.87
N GLY A 278 -9.22 7.04 -17.54
CA GLY A 278 -8.52 6.15 -18.48
C GLY A 278 -8.08 4.83 -17.88
N TYR A 279 -8.39 4.55 -16.61
CA TYR A 279 -8.22 3.24 -16.02
C TYR A 279 -9.47 2.40 -16.26
N TYR A 280 -9.29 1.13 -16.66
CA TYR A 280 -10.40 0.21 -16.93
C TYR A 280 -10.44 -0.90 -15.87
N PRO A 281 -11.01 -0.66 -14.68
CA PRO A 281 -11.16 -1.72 -13.71
C PRO A 281 -12.01 -2.85 -14.31
N GLY A 282 -11.46 -4.08 -14.29
CA GLY A 282 -12.07 -5.24 -14.95
C GLY A 282 -11.67 -5.45 -16.42
N GLY A 283 -10.70 -4.68 -16.95
CA GLY A 283 -10.08 -4.93 -18.25
C GLY A 283 -9.34 -6.28 -18.31
N ARG A 284 -8.86 -6.64 -19.49
CA ARG A 284 -8.12 -7.87 -19.69
C ARG A 284 -6.69 -7.74 -19.15
N PRO A 285 -6.25 -8.59 -18.21
CA PRO A 285 -4.95 -8.41 -17.51
C PRO A 285 -3.73 -8.56 -18.43
N TRP A 286 -3.89 -9.13 -19.60
CA TRP A 286 -2.81 -9.24 -20.60
C TRP A 286 -2.64 -8.00 -21.48
N MET A 287 -3.57 -7.03 -21.43
CA MET A 287 -3.47 -5.83 -22.28
C MET A 287 -2.27 -4.95 -21.96
N ALA A 288 -1.96 -4.75 -20.68
CA ALA A 288 -0.80 -3.95 -20.29
C ALA A 288 0.53 -4.59 -20.72
N PRO A 289 0.79 -5.89 -20.46
CA PRO A 289 1.96 -6.58 -21.00
C PRO A 289 2.06 -6.58 -22.53
N MET A 290 0.94 -6.80 -23.22
CA MET A 290 0.90 -6.79 -24.70
C MET A 290 1.28 -5.42 -25.26
N ARG A 291 0.70 -4.34 -24.72
CA ARG A 291 1.03 -2.97 -25.15
C ARG A 291 2.49 -2.62 -24.86
N LEU A 292 3.03 -3.07 -23.73
CA LEU A 292 4.45 -2.89 -23.41
C LEU A 292 5.32 -3.62 -24.43
N ALA A 293 5.00 -4.90 -24.70
CA ALA A 293 5.72 -5.69 -25.70
C ALA A 293 5.64 -5.05 -27.09
N GLU A 294 4.44 -4.67 -27.54
CA GLU A 294 4.24 -3.97 -28.80
C GLU A 294 5.14 -2.73 -28.92
N ARG A 295 5.15 -1.87 -27.91
CA ARG A 295 5.98 -0.67 -27.86
C ARG A 295 7.48 -0.98 -27.92
N LEU A 296 7.93 -1.98 -27.16
CA LEU A 296 9.34 -2.40 -27.14
C LEU A 296 9.78 -2.98 -28.49
N PHE A 297 8.90 -3.73 -29.19
CA PHE A 297 9.24 -4.33 -30.49
C PHE A 297 9.11 -3.35 -31.65
N THR A 298 8.11 -2.46 -31.62
CA THR A 298 7.89 -1.53 -32.75
C THR A 298 8.77 -0.29 -32.69
N HIS A 299 9.10 0.21 -31.50
CA HIS A 299 9.84 1.45 -31.30
C HIS A 299 10.85 1.35 -30.15
N PRO A 300 11.80 0.39 -30.16
CA PRO A 300 12.69 0.16 -29.02
C PRO A 300 13.55 1.38 -28.68
N TYR A 301 14.01 2.11 -29.69
CA TYR A 301 14.85 3.30 -29.51
C TYR A 301 14.05 4.49 -28.98
N LEU A 302 12.86 4.73 -29.52
CA LEU A 302 11.98 5.81 -29.09
C LEU A 302 11.46 5.61 -27.67
N TYR A 303 11.31 4.36 -27.23
CA TYR A 303 10.86 4.03 -25.88
C TYR A 303 11.86 4.45 -24.81
N VAL A 304 13.16 4.39 -25.12
CA VAL A 304 14.23 4.72 -24.16
C VAL A 304 14.65 6.19 -24.23
N THR A 305 14.47 6.85 -25.38
CA THR A 305 15.11 8.15 -25.66
C THR A 305 14.18 9.33 -25.82
N THR A 306 12.86 9.13 -25.87
CA THR A 306 11.94 10.26 -26.11
C THR A 306 11.00 10.56 -24.97
N ASP A 307 10.71 11.85 -24.75
CA ASP A 307 9.73 12.38 -23.80
C ASP A 307 8.28 11.90 -24.06
N ARG A 308 8.03 11.22 -25.16
CA ARG A 308 6.69 10.74 -25.52
C ARG A 308 6.28 9.49 -24.75
N MET A 309 7.23 8.79 -24.15
CA MET A 309 6.99 7.63 -23.29
C MET A 309 7.57 7.94 -21.93
N ALA A 310 6.71 7.94 -20.90
CA ALA A 310 7.18 8.18 -19.56
C ALA A 310 8.32 7.20 -19.22
N PRO A 311 9.53 7.67 -18.90
CA PRO A 311 10.71 6.81 -18.72
C PRO A 311 10.52 5.79 -17.59
N TYR A 312 9.57 6.02 -16.69
CA TYR A 312 9.21 5.10 -15.63
C TYR A 312 8.22 4.00 -16.04
N ASP A 313 7.55 4.09 -17.21
CA ASP A 313 6.63 3.04 -17.68
C ASP A 313 7.33 1.72 -17.90
N THR A 314 8.59 1.75 -18.42
CA THR A 314 9.42 0.55 -18.53
C THR A 314 9.75 -0.03 -17.16
N LEU A 315 10.14 0.82 -16.22
CA LEU A 315 10.46 0.39 -14.85
C LEU A 315 9.23 -0.20 -14.18
N TYR A 316 8.06 0.41 -14.34
CA TYR A 316 6.80 -0.12 -13.86
C TYR A 316 6.45 -1.46 -14.50
N GLY A 317 6.60 -1.57 -15.82
CA GLY A 317 6.34 -2.81 -16.55
C GLY A 317 7.25 -3.96 -16.11
N ILE A 318 8.56 -3.72 -16.05
CA ILE A 318 9.53 -4.72 -15.58
C ILE A 318 9.20 -5.14 -14.14
N THR A 319 8.95 -4.19 -13.25
CA THR A 319 8.60 -4.49 -11.86
C THR A 319 7.33 -5.33 -11.78
N GLY A 320 6.26 -4.96 -12.50
CA GLY A 320 5.02 -5.72 -12.53
C GLY A 320 5.21 -7.16 -13.02
N ILE A 321 5.98 -7.33 -14.10
CA ILE A 321 6.31 -8.65 -14.66
C ILE A 321 7.11 -9.48 -13.65
N LEU A 322 8.13 -8.93 -13.02
CA LEU A 322 8.91 -9.63 -11.99
C LEU A 322 8.03 -10.07 -10.82
N PHE A 323 7.12 -9.20 -10.37
CA PHE A 323 6.22 -9.52 -9.27
C PHE A 323 5.20 -10.58 -9.64
N ILE A 324 4.63 -10.59 -10.86
CA ILE A 324 3.70 -11.66 -11.25
C ILE A 324 4.40 -13.02 -11.30
N PHE A 325 5.65 -13.07 -11.79
CA PHE A 325 6.46 -14.28 -11.74
C PHE A 325 6.85 -14.71 -10.32
N ALA A 326 6.91 -13.77 -9.37
CA ALA A 326 7.18 -14.08 -7.97
C ALA A 326 5.95 -14.68 -7.25
N VAL A 327 4.71 -14.51 -7.76
CA VAL A 327 3.49 -15.01 -7.11
C VAL A 327 3.55 -16.52 -6.78
N PRO A 328 3.89 -17.44 -7.71
CA PRO A 328 3.99 -18.86 -7.38
C PRO A 328 5.03 -19.15 -6.30
N PHE A 329 6.11 -18.37 -6.27
CA PHE A 329 7.17 -18.51 -5.28
C PHE A 329 6.71 -18.08 -3.89
N VAL A 330 6.05 -16.92 -3.80
CA VAL A 330 5.42 -16.41 -2.58
C VAL A 330 4.37 -17.40 -2.07
N TRP A 331 3.51 -17.91 -2.97
CA TRP A 331 2.49 -18.89 -2.63
C TRP A 331 3.08 -20.16 -1.98
N ARG A 332 4.16 -20.70 -2.57
CA ARG A 332 4.81 -21.92 -2.08
C ARG A 332 5.62 -21.70 -0.80
N ARG A 333 6.25 -20.53 -0.64
CA ARG A 333 7.18 -20.25 0.47
C ARG A 333 6.52 -19.59 1.67
N LEU A 334 5.63 -18.62 1.44
CA LEU A 334 4.97 -17.87 2.51
C LEU A 334 3.52 -18.31 2.74
N GLY A 335 2.96 -19.08 1.80
CA GLY A 335 1.62 -19.65 1.90
C GLY A 335 0.57 -18.91 1.05
N ALA A 336 -0.59 -19.59 0.90
CA ALA A 336 -1.66 -19.16 -0.01
C ALA A 336 -2.22 -17.77 0.30
N ALA A 337 -2.29 -17.35 1.57
CA ALA A 337 -2.81 -16.03 1.93
C ALA A 337 -1.99 -14.89 1.31
N TYR A 338 -0.66 -14.97 1.39
CA TYR A 338 0.23 -13.96 0.82
C TYR A 338 0.24 -14.00 -0.71
N GLY A 339 0.28 -15.21 -1.28
CA GLY A 339 0.20 -15.39 -2.73
C GLY A 339 -1.12 -14.88 -3.31
N LEU A 340 -2.24 -15.13 -2.62
CA LEU A 340 -3.57 -14.64 -3.01
C LEU A 340 -3.65 -13.11 -2.97
N PHE A 341 -3.17 -12.49 -1.88
CA PHE A 341 -3.14 -11.03 -1.78
C PHE A 341 -2.28 -10.41 -2.90
N MET A 342 -1.09 -10.95 -3.11
CA MET A 342 -0.19 -10.47 -4.17
C MET A 342 -0.82 -10.59 -5.55
N LEU A 343 -1.44 -11.73 -5.86
CA LEU A 343 -2.13 -11.98 -7.14
C LEU A 343 -3.27 -10.99 -7.35
N LEU A 344 -4.16 -10.84 -6.37
CA LEU A 344 -5.32 -9.96 -6.46
C LEU A 344 -4.92 -8.48 -6.52
N ASN A 345 -3.89 -8.11 -5.76
CA ASN A 345 -3.38 -6.74 -5.76
C ASN A 345 -2.75 -6.37 -7.11
N LEU A 346 -2.03 -7.29 -7.76
CA LEU A 346 -1.45 -7.10 -9.08
C LEU A 346 -2.50 -7.15 -10.20
N TRP A 347 -3.57 -7.94 -10.04
CA TRP A 347 -4.66 -8.03 -11.02
C TRP A 347 -5.24 -6.66 -11.36
N LEU A 348 -5.36 -5.78 -10.38
CA LEU A 348 -5.97 -4.46 -10.54
C LEU A 348 -5.21 -3.59 -11.57
N PRO A 349 -3.90 -3.31 -11.41
CA PRO A 349 -3.15 -2.52 -12.39
C PRO A 349 -2.93 -3.25 -13.72
N PHE A 350 -2.77 -4.57 -13.72
CA PHE A 350 -2.71 -5.32 -14.98
C PHE A 350 -4.01 -5.20 -15.80
N SER A 351 -5.16 -5.10 -15.12
CA SER A 351 -6.47 -4.92 -15.76
C SER A 351 -6.74 -3.50 -16.22
N SER A 352 -5.94 -2.51 -15.81
CA SER A 352 -6.11 -1.12 -16.23
C SER A 352 -5.66 -0.86 -17.68
N GLY A 353 -4.91 -1.77 -18.28
CA GLY A 353 -4.38 -1.67 -19.63
C GLY A 353 -3.14 -0.79 -19.77
N VAL A 354 -2.63 -0.24 -18.64
CA VAL A 354 -1.40 0.56 -18.54
C VAL A 354 -0.63 0.18 -17.30
N PHE A 355 0.68 0.38 -17.31
CA PHE A 355 1.52 0.12 -16.13
C PHE A 355 1.67 1.33 -15.21
N GLU A 356 0.97 2.42 -15.50
CA GLU A 356 1.04 3.64 -14.69
C GLU A 356 0.73 3.33 -13.22
N GLY A 357 1.62 3.73 -12.33
CA GLY A 357 1.48 3.49 -10.90
C GLY A 357 1.77 2.06 -10.43
N MET A 358 2.15 1.11 -11.31
CA MET A 358 2.43 -0.29 -10.95
C MET A 358 3.40 -0.43 -9.76
N GLY A 359 4.44 0.41 -9.70
CA GLY A 359 5.39 0.41 -8.59
C GLY A 359 4.74 0.64 -7.22
N ARG A 360 3.63 1.36 -7.16
CA ARG A 360 2.84 1.61 -5.94
C ARG A 360 2.07 0.37 -5.47
N TYR A 361 1.79 -0.57 -6.36
CA TYR A 361 1.14 -1.85 -6.05
C TYR A 361 2.14 -2.95 -5.71
N CYS A 362 3.40 -2.77 -6.12
CA CYS A 362 4.51 -3.68 -5.83
C CYS A 362 5.28 -3.33 -4.55
N SER A 363 5.06 -2.13 -4.00
CA SER A 363 5.74 -1.61 -2.80
C SER A 363 5.11 -2.06 -1.48
#